data_3b39b4f37e8daf1e82885610f9f4984f
#
_entry.id   3b39b4f37e8daf1e82885610f9f4984f
#
_cell.length_a   1.000
_cell.length_b   1.000
_cell.length_c   1.000
_cell.angle_alpha   90.00
_cell.angle_beta   90.00
_cell.angle_gamma   90.00
#
_symmetry.space_group_name_H-M   'P 1'
#
loop_
_entity.id
_entity.type
_entity.pdbx_description
1 polymer ?
#
loop_
_entity_poly.entity_id
_entity_poly.type
_entity_poly.pdbx_seq_one_letter_code
_entity_poly.pdbx_strand_id
1 'polypeptide(L)'
;MSVSLRELTVADAAVLRNISIATFTETFADSNSAADMELYIGQRFSENQLTQELANPESFFYTAEVQGQTVGYLKLNTGGAQTEPQQENALEIERIYVLGTHHGHGVGQALYQHALTIANQRAASYIWLGVWEHNHRALRFYQKNGFTAFGQHIFRLGNDEQTDILMKHDLNR
;
A
#
# COMPACT_ATOMS: atom_id res chain seq x y z
N MET A 1 -14.06 -1.03 18.58
CA MET A 1 -14.26 -0.74 17.16
C MET A 1 -13.81 -1.95 16.34
N SER A 2 -14.71 -2.53 15.59
CA SER A 2 -14.45 -3.76 14.83
C SER A 2 -14.02 -3.40 13.41
N VAL A 3 -12.92 -4.00 12.93
CA VAL A 3 -12.41 -3.81 11.57
C VAL A 3 -12.72 -5.06 10.77
N SER A 4 -13.38 -4.92 9.64
CA SER A 4 -13.58 -6.02 8.71
C SER A 4 -12.78 -5.75 7.43
N LEU A 5 -12.28 -6.82 6.81
CA LEU A 5 -11.52 -6.72 5.55
C LEU A 5 -12.31 -7.36 4.44
N ARG A 6 -12.31 -6.71 3.29
CA ARG A 6 -13.04 -7.20 2.11
C ARG A 6 -12.11 -7.23 0.91
N GLU A 7 -12.04 -8.36 0.23
CA GLU A 7 -11.28 -8.48 -1.01
C GLU A 7 -12.04 -7.78 -2.13
N LEU A 8 -11.29 -7.01 -2.95
CA LEU A 8 -11.85 -6.27 -4.06
C LEU A 8 -11.74 -7.03 -5.38
N THR A 9 -12.68 -6.77 -6.27
CA THR A 9 -12.69 -7.28 -7.65
C THR A 9 -12.73 -6.10 -8.62
N VAL A 10 -12.71 -6.38 -9.92
CA VAL A 10 -12.82 -5.34 -10.96
C VAL A 10 -14.08 -4.49 -10.82
N ALA A 11 -15.12 -5.02 -10.20
CA ALA A 11 -16.36 -4.27 -9.97
C ALA A 11 -16.21 -3.18 -8.90
N ASP A 12 -15.11 -3.19 -8.16
CA ASP A 12 -14.87 -2.28 -7.02
C ASP A 12 -13.95 -1.11 -7.37
N ALA A 13 -13.72 -0.84 -8.65
CA ALA A 13 -12.79 0.22 -9.08
C ALA A 13 -13.14 1.58 -8.48
N ALA A 14 -14.42 1.92 -8.38
CA ALA A 14 -14.85 3.20 -7.82
C ALA A 14 -14.54 3.30 -6.32
N VAL A 15 -14.77 2.23 -5.57
CA VAL A 15 -14.44 2.17 -4.13
C VAL A 15 -12.94 2.32 -3.94
N LEU A 16 -12.15 1.57 -4.71
CA LEU A 16 -10.69 1.65 -4.65
C LEU A 16 -10.18 3.04 -5.00
N ARG A 17 -10.74 3.67 -6.03
CA ARG A 17 -10.36 5.01 -6.44
C ARG A 17 -10.60 6.03 -5.33
N ASN A 18 -11.77 5.98 -4.71
CA ASN A 18 -12.12 6.93 -3.66
C ASN A 18 -11.18 6.84 -2.46
N ILE A 19 -10.91 5.63 -1.97
CA ILE A 19 -10.01 5.47 -0.81
C ILE A 19 -8.55 5.76 -1.19
N SER A 20 -8.14 5.43 -2.40
CA SER A 20 -6.78 5.70 -2.89
C SER A 20 -6.52 7.20 -2.94
N ILE A 21 -7.44 7.97 -3.53
CA ILE A 21 -7.30 9.44 -3.63
C ILE A 21 -7.30 10.08 -2.24
N ALA A 22 -8.23 9.67 -1.38
CA ALA A 22 -8.35 10.26 -0.05
C ALA A 22 -7.09 10.06 0.78
N THR A 23 -6.57 8.83 0.82
CA THR A 23 -5.37 8.52 1.61
C THR A 23 -4.11 9.11 1.00
N PHE A 24 -3.98 9.11 -0.33
CA PHE A 24 -2.85 9.71 -1.01
C PHE A 24 -2.79 11.22 -0.75
N THR A 25 -3.93 11.90 -0.85
CA THR A 25 -4.03 13.33 -0.60
C THR A 25 -3.61 13.68 0.83
N GLU A 26 -4.11 12.93 1.82
CA GLU A 26 -3.70 13.15 3.22
C GLU A 26 -2.20 12.99 3.42
N THR A 27 -1.58 12.04 2.72
CA THR A 27 -0.16 11.72 2.92
C THR A 27 0.75 12.74 2.25
N PHE A 28 0.41 13.22 1.05
CA PHE A 28 1.36 13.94 0.19
C PHE A 28 0.99 15.39 -0.11
N ALA A 29 -0.25 15.83 0.15
CA ALA A 29 -0.69 17.16 -0.27
C ALA A 29 0.14 18.30 0.35
N ASP A 30 0.54 18.17 1.61
CA ASP A 30 1.29 19.22 2.30
C ASP A 30 2.72 19.40 1.78
N SER A 31 3.26 18.36 1.12
CA SER A 31 4.64 18.33 0.65
C SER A 31 4.77 18.50 -0.86
N ASN A 32 3.64 18.67 -1.57
CA ASN A 32 3.64 18.70 -3.04
C ASN A 32 2.68 19.77 -3.55
N SER A 33 2.94 20.27 -4.75
CA SER A 33 2.07 21.26 -5.39
C SER A 33 0.72 20.64 -5.77
N ALA A 34 -0.31 21.49 -5.86
CA ALA A 34 -1.63 21.05 -6.33
C ALA A 34 -1.55 20.46 -7.74
N ALA A 35 -0.71 21.05 -8.60
CA ALA A 35 -0.54 20.58 -9.98
C ALA A 35 0.09 19.19 -10.04
N ASP A 36 1.12 18.92 -9.21
CA ASP A 36 1.77 17.61 -9.15
C ASP A 36 0.81 16.56 -8.57
N MET A 37 0.02 16.93 -7.56
CA MET A 37 -0.99 16.04 -6.99
C MET A 37 -2.02 15.65 -8.03
N GLU A 38 -2.56 16.63 -8.77
CA GLU A 38 -3.56 16.39 -9.81
C GLU A 38 -3.04 15.49 -10.91
N LEU A 39 -1.79 15.73 -11.35
CA LEU A 39 -1.16 14.93 -12.38
C LEU A 39 -1.00 13.47 -11.93
N TYR A 40 -0.50 13.25 -10.72
CA TYR A 40 -0.30 11.91 -10.19
C TYR A 40 -1.64 11.16 -10.06
N ILE A 41 -2.63 11.82 -9.46
CA ILE A 41 -3.96 11.22 -9.25
C ILE A 41 -4.59 10.86 -10.60
N GLY A 42 -4.50 11.75 -11.58
CA GLY A 42 -5.05 11.51 -12.91
C GLY A 42 -4.42 10.33 -13.64
N GLN A 43 -3.12 10.11 -13.44
CA GLN A 43 -2.39 9.02 -14.08
C GLN A 43 -2.51 7.70 -13.32
N ARG A 44 -2.38 7.74 -12.00
CA ARG A 44 -2.23 6.54 -11.17
C ARG A 44 -3.55 6.02 -10.61
N PHE A 45 -4.53 6.91 -10.42
CA PHE A 45 -5.80 6.55 -9.80
C PHE A 45 -7.00 6.78 -10.72
N SER A 46 -6.80 6.81 -12.05
CA SER A 46 -7.93 6.80 -12.97
C SER A 46 -8.69 5.47 -12.81
N GLU A 47 -9.98 5.48 -13.08
CA GLU A 47 -10.79 4.27 -12.99
C GLU A 47 -10.26 3.18 -13.92
N ASN A 48 -9.85 3.57 -15.15
CA ASN A 48 -9.29 2.63 -16.11
C ASN A 48 -7.99 1.99 -15.59
N GLN A 49 -7.09 2.78 -15.01
CA GLN A 49 -5.84 2.27 -14.44
C GLN A 49 -6.12 1.29 -13.31
N LEU A 50 -7.02 1.65 -12.40
CA LEU A 50 -7.32 0.80 -11.25
C LEU A 50 -8.05 -0.48 -11.67
N THR A 51 -8.90 -0.40 -12.69
CA THR A 51 -9.55 -1.60 -13.23
C THR A 51 -8.51 -2.57 -13.78
N GLN A 52 -7.50 -2.07 -14.49
CA GLN A 52 -6.41 -2.91 -15.00
C GLN A 52 -5.62 -3.55 -13.85
N GLU A 53 -5.33 -2.78 -12.80
CA GLU A 53 -4.62 -3.31 -11.65
C GLU A 53 -5.44 -4.38 -10.91
N LEU A 54 -6.74 -4.15 -10.75
CA LEU A 54 -7.64 -5.13 -10.12
C LEU A 54 -7.76 -6.42 -10.93
N ALA A 55 -7.63 -6.32 -12.26
CA ALA A 55 -7.70 -7.49 -13.15
C ALA A 55 -6.40 -8.30 -13.16
N ASN A 56 -5.30 -7.78 -12.65
CA ASN A 56 -4.03 -8.49 -12.64
C ASN A 56 -4.08 -9.65 -11.63
N PRO A 57 -3.91 -10.91 -12.06
CA PRO A 57 -4.03 -12.06 -11.16
C PRO A 57 -2.90 -12.15 -10.13
N GLU A 58 -1.84 -11.38 -10.29
CA GLU A 58 -0.72 -11.34 -9.35
C GLU A 58 -0.80 -10.16 -8.37
N SER A 59 -1.87 -9.38 -8.43
CA SER A 59 -2.15 -8.29 -7.49
C SER A 59 -3.41 -8.58 -6.70
N PHE A 60 -3.41 -8.23 -5.42
CA PHE A 60 -4.52 -8.49 -4.50
C PHE A 60 -4.85 -7.21 -3.75
N PHE A 61 -6.13 -6.86 -3.72
CA PHE A 61 -6.60 -5.63 -3.08
C PHE A 61 -7.62 -5.95 -2.00
N TYR A 62 -7.50 -5.27 -0.87
CA TYR A 62 -8.42 -5.41 0.26
C TYR A 62 -8.75 -4.03 0.80
N THR A 63 -10.00 -3.81 1.19
CA THR A 63 -10.38 -2.62 1.96
C THR A 63 -10.58 -2.99 3.41
N ALA A 64 -10.27 -2.04 4.29
CA ALA A 64 -10.62 -2.12 5.70
C ALA A 64 -11.89 -1.29 5.90
N GLU A 65 -12.89 -1.86 6.56
CA GLU A 65 -14.17 -1.23 6.81
C GLU A 65 -14.47 -1.19 8.30
N VAL A 66 -14.97 -0.06 8.75
CA VAL A 66 -15.39 0.17 10.12
C VAL A 66 -16.80 0.76 10.05
N GLN A 67 -17.76 0.09 10.68
CA GLN A 67 -19.16 0.53 10.68
C GLN A 67 -19.69 0.78 9.27
N GLY A 68 -19.34 -0.09 8.34
CA GLY A 68 -19.78 0.00 6.95
C GLY A 68 -19.07 1.05 6.10
N GLN A 69 -18.08 1.75 6.64
CA GLN A 69 -17.31 2.76 5.90
C GLN A 69 -15.93 2.23 5.55
N THR A 70 -15.49 2.50 4.32
CA THR A 70 -14.12 2.19 3.90
C THR A 70 -13.17 3.21 4.53
N VAL A 71 -12.24 2.73 5.36
CA VAL A 71 -11.33 3.59 6.11
C VAL A 71 -9.85 3.34 5.80
N GLY A 72 -9.55 2.34 4.99
CA GLY A 72 -8.19 2.02 4.60
C GLY A 72 -8.17 0.96 3.52
N TYR A 73 -6.97 0.72 2.96
CA TYR A 73 -6.84 -0.35 1.96
C TYR A 73 -5.41 -0.88 1.89
N LEU A 74 -5.29 -2.03 1.23
CA LEU A 74 -4.05 -2.77 1.07
C LEU A 74 -3.95 -3.25 -0.37
N LYS A 75 -2.79 -3.03 -0.99
CA LYS A 75 -2.44 -3.66 -2.27
C LYS A 75 -1.22 -4.54 -2.09
N LEU A 76 -1.34 -5.81 -2.43
CA LEU A 76 -0.27 -6.79 -2.40
C LEU A 76 0.08 -7.22 -3.82
N ASN A 77 1.36 -7.43 -4.08
CA ASN A 77 1.84 -7.92 -5.38
C ASN A 77 2.70 -9.16 -5.19
N THR A 78 2.58 -10.09 -6.13
CA THR A 78 3.42 -11.28 -6.23
C THR A 78 4.04 -11.33 -7.63
N GLY A 79 5.06 -12.15 -7.80
CA GLY A 79 5.65 -12.42 -9.12
C GLY A 79 5.98 -11.18 -9.93
N GLY A 80 5.52 -11.15 -11.16
CA GLY A 80 5.79 -10.06 -12.10
C GLY A 80 5.02 -8.77 -11.82
N ALA A 81 4.02 -8.79 -10.94
CA ALA A 81 3.29 -7.59 -10.55
C ALA A 81 4.07 -6.74 -9.56
N GLN A 82 5.11 -7.28 -8.92
CA GLN A 82 5.94 -6.51 -8.01
C GLN A 82 6.60 -5.33 -8.72
N THR A 83 6.69 -4.21 -8.02
CA THR A 83 7.17 -2.95 -8.62
C THR A 83 8.67 -2.98 -8.90
N GLU A 84 9.42 -3.87 -8.26
CA GLU A 84 10.81 -4.13 -8.53
C GLU A 84 11.08 -5.63 -8.52
N PRO A 85 12.04 -6.12 -9.36
CA PRO A 85 12.36 -7.55 -9.38
C PRO A 85 12.86 -8.05 -8.02
N GLN A 86 12.39 -9.23 -7.63
CA GLN A 86 12.84 -9.90 -6.41
C GLN A 86 13.39 -11.28 -6.77
N GLN A 87 14.40 -11.71 -6.04
CA GLN A 87 15.08 -12.97 -6.31
C GLN A 87 14.35 -14.19 -5.76
N GLU A 88 13.56 -13.99 -4.73
CA GLU A 88 12.89 -15.06 -4.01
C GLU A 88 11.40 -14.96 -4.16
N ASN A 89 10.69 -15.96 -3.66
CA ASN A 89 9.24 -15.89 -3.52
C ASN A 89 8.92 -14.81 -2.46
N ALA A 90 8.78 -13.59 -2.91
CA ALA A 90 8.54 -12.43 -2.06
C ALA A 90 7.10 -11.93 -2.22
N LEU A 91 6.60 -11.26 -1.20
CA LEU A 91 5.33 -10.55 -1.24
C LEU A 91 5.59 -9.07 -1.03
N GLU A 92 5.15 -8.26 -1.98
CA GLU A 92 5.25 -6.80 -1.84
C GLU A 92 3.96 -6.23 -1.25
N ILE A 93 4.12 -5.34 -0.27
CA ILE A 93 3.05 -4.42 0.12
C ILE A 93 3.29 -3.13 -0.68
N GLU A 94 2.60 -2.96 -1.79
CA GLU A 94 2.77 -1.75 -2.59
C GLU A 94 2.07 -0.56 -1.94
N ARG A 95 0.90 -0.79 -1.35
CA ARG A 95 0.10 0.27 -0.71
C ARG A 95 -0.55 -0.28 0.55
N ILE A 96 -0.42 0.46 1.63
CA ILE A 96 -1.12 0.22 2.89
C ILE A 96 -1.40 1.57 3.51
N TYR A 97 -2.65 2.00 3.49
CA TYR A 97 -3.04 3.33 3.92
C TYR A 97 -4.31 3.29 4.74
N VAL A 98 -4.39 4.17 5.73
CA VAL A 98 -5.55 4.33 6.61
C VAL A 98 -5.86 5.81 6.70
N LEU A 99 -7.14 6.17 6.60
CA LEU A 99 -7.58 7.56 6.79
C LEU A 99 -7.15 8.07 8.16
N GLY A 100 -6.72 9.33 8.20
CA GLY A 100 -6.21 9.96 9.43
C GLY A 100 -7.18 9.88 10.60
N THR A 101 -8.49 9.95 10.32
CA THR A 101 -9.52 9.83 11.36
C THR A 101 -9.50 8.48 12.08
N HIS A 102 -8.88 7.47 11.49
CA HIS A 102 -8.81 6.12 12.04
C HIS A 102 -7.39 5.68 12.40
N HIS A 103 -6.41 6.60 12.37
CA HIS A 103 -5.06 6.30 12.84
C HIS A 103 -5.08 6.01 14.35
N GLY A 104 -4.26 5.05 14.78
CA GLY A 104 -4.18 4.68 16.19
C GLY A 104 -5.30 3.77 16.69
N HIS A 105 -6.15 3.27 15.80
CA HIS A 105 -7.29 2.42 16.15
C HIS A 105 -7.12 0.97 15.68
N GLY A 106 -5.91 0.57 15.31
CA GLY A 106 -5.60 -0.81 14.93
C GLY A 106 -5.94 -1.18 13.50
N VAL A 107 -6.40 -0.25 12.66
CA VAL A 107 -6.77 -0.54 11.26
C VAL A 107 -5.53 -0.94 10.45
N GLY A 108 -4.44 -0.16 10.55
CA GLY A 108 -3.19 -0.47 9.87
C GLY A 108 -2.63 -1.82 10.29
N GLN A 109 -2.70 -2.13 11.58
CA GLN A 109 -2.24 -3.42 12.10
C GLN A 109 -3.09 -4.57 11.55
N ALA A 110 -4.40 -4.39 11.43
CA ALA A 110 -5.28 -5.40 10.84
C ALA A 110 -4.93 -5.66 9.37
N LEU A 111 -4.68 -4.60 8.59
CA LEU A 111 -4.25 -4.73 7.20
C LEU A 111 -2.90 -5.45 7.10
N TYR A 112 -1.94 -5.08 7.94
CA TYR A 112 -0.63 -5.73 7.95
C TYR A 112 -0.73 -7.20 8.34
N GLN A 113 -1.52 -7.53 9.36
CA GLN A 113 -1.73 -8.92 9.76
C GLN A 113 -2.33 -9.75 8.64
N HIS A 114 -3.22 -9.16 7.84
CA HIS A 114 -3.75 -9.84 6.67
C HIS A 114 -2.65 -10.10 5.63
N ALA A 115 -1.80 -9.11 5.37
CA ALA A 115 -0.65 -9.29 4.47
C ALA A 115 0.25 -10.43 4.96
N LEU A 116 0.51 -10.50 6.26
CA LEU A 116 1.31 -11.56 6.85
C LEU A 116 0.65 -12.93 6.68
N THR A 117 -0.66 -13.01 6.85
CA THR A 117 -1.41 -14.24 6.62
C THR A 117 -1.26 -14.71 5.18
N ILE A 118 -1.42 -13.81 4.21
CA ILE A 118 -1.24 -14.14 2.78
C ILE A 118 0.19 -14.59 2.51
N ALA A 119 1.19 -13.90 3.06
CA ALA A 119 2.58 -14.27 2.89
C ALA A 119 2.86 -15.69 3.42
N ASN A 120 2.30 -16.03 4.56
CA ASN A 120 2.45 -17.36 5.15
C ASN A 120 1.75 -18.43 4.31
N GLN A 121 0.55 -18.16 3.82
CA GLN A 121 -0.18 -19.08 2.96
C GLN A 121 0.57 -19.35 1.65
N ARG A 122 1.29 -18.36 1.14
CA ARG A 122 2.06 -18.48 -0.10
C ARG A 122 3.50 -18.94 0.14
N ALA A 123 3.87 -19.21 1.37
CA ALA A 123 5.23 -19.58 1.77
C ALA A 123 6.29 -18.57 1.28
N ALA A 124 5.95 -17.28 1.34
CA ALA A 124 6.88 -16.22 0.94
C ALA A 124 8.11 -16.21 1.84
N SER A 125 9.26 -15.93 1.26
CA SER A 125 10.53 -15.86 2.01
C SER A 125 10.60 -14.56 2.82
N TYR A 126 10.03 -13.49 2.29
CA TYR A 126 9.96 -12.20 3.00
C TYR A 126 8.84 -11.34 2.44
N ILE A 127 8.45 -10.35 3.24
CA ILE A 127 7.56 -9.25 2.83
C ILE A 127 8.43 -8.01 2.67
N TRP A 128 8.19 -7.22 1.63
CA TRP A 128 8.94 -5.98 1.42
C TRP A 128 8.02 -4.86 0.96
N LEU A 129 8.51 -3.63 1.09
CA LEU A 129 7.78 -2.42 0.71
C LEU A 129 8.75 -1.28 0.47
N GLY A 130 8.25 -0.23 -0.19
CA GLY A 130 8.91 1.07 -0.27
C GLY A 130 8.10 2.07 0.54
N VAL A 131 8.78 2.90 1.31
CA VAL A 131 8.14 3.91 2.14
C VAL A 131 8.87 5.23 1.97
N TRP A 132 8.12 6.33 1.76
CA TRP A 132 8.67 7.67 1.66
C TRP A 132 9.52 8.00 2.89
N GLU A 133 10.75 8.49 2.65
CA GLU A 133 11.72 8.73 3.73
C GLU A 133 11.22 9.73 4.78
N HIS A 134 10.29 10.62 4.44
CA HIS A 134 9.71 11.59 5.36
C HIS A 134 8.40 11.13 6.00
N ASN A 135 7.94 9.93 5.68
CA ASN A 135 6.78 9.35 6.35
C ASN A 135 7.19 8.66 7.64
N HIS A 136 7.53 9.48 8.64
CA HIS A 136 8.08 8.97 9.90
C HIS A 136 7.12 8.06 10.65
N ARG A 137 5.83 8.33 10.55
CA ARG A 137 4.80 7.47 11.16
C ARG A 137 4.85 6.06 10.58
N ALA A 138 4.89 5.94 9.26
CA ALA A 138 4.96 4.65 8.59
C ALA A 138 6.29 3.95 8.89
N LEU A 139 7.40 4.68 8.86
CA LEU A 139 8.71 4.10 9.18
C LEU A 139 8.70 3.46 10.58
N ARG A 140 8.16 4.16 11.57
CA ARG A 140 8.06 3.63 12.93
C ARG A 140 7.16 2.40 12.98
N PHE A 141 6.04 2.43 12.26
CA PHE A 141 5.11 1.29 12.20
C PHE A 141 5.81 0.05 11.66
N TYR A 142 6.54 0.18 10.54
CA TYR A 142 7.22 -0.96 9.93
C TYR A 142 8.37 -1.46 10.80
N GLN A 143 9.16 -0.56 11.38
CA GLN A 143 10.24 -0.96 12.29
C GLN A 143 9.71 -1.73 13.49
N LYS A 144 8.60 -1.27 14.06
CA LYS A 144 7.92 -1.95 15.16
C LYS A 144 7.47 -3.36 14.79
N ASN A 145 7.11 -3.57 13.52
CA ASN A 145 6.66 -4.87 13.03
C ASN A 145 7.80 -5.74 12.48
N GLY A 146 9.05 -5.35 12.70
CA GLY A 146 10.21 -6.17 12.37
C GLY A 146 10.84 -5.91 11.01
N PHE A 147 10.45 -4.84 10.33
CA PHE A 147 11.05 -4.47 9.05
C PHE A 147 12.38 -3.76 9.24
N THR A 148 13.33 -4.03 8.35
CA THR A 148 14.63 -3.36 8.31
C THR A 148 14.88 -2.81 6.91
N ALA A 149 15.59 -1.70 6.82
CA ALA A 149 15.93 -1.10 5.53
C ALA A 149 16.94 -1.97 4.78
N PHE A 150 16.78 -2.10 3.45
CA PHE A 150 17.72 -2.84 2.63
C PHE A 150 18.07 -2.13 1.31
N GLY A 151 17.51 -0.95 1.06
CA GLY A 151 17.81 -0.18 -0.15
C GLY A 151 16.96 1.07 -0.24
N GLN A 152 16.99 1.68 -1.40
CA GLN A 152 16.15 2.84 -1.69
C GLN A 152 15.94 2.96 -3.19
N HIS A 153 14.87 3.67 -3.60
CA HIS A 153 14.65 4.03 -5.00
C HIS A 153 14.01 5.41 -5.10
N ILE A 154 14.05 5.97 -6.31
CA ILE A 154 13.43 7.26 -6.59
C ILE A 154 11.96 7.05 -6.91
N PHE A 155 11.12 7.80 -6.21
CA PHE A 155 9.68 7.87 -6.43
C PHE A 155 9.36 9.24 -7.01
N ARG A 156 8.64 9.28 -8.13
CA ARG A 156 8.29 10.54 -8.80
C ARG A 156 6.83 10.90 -8.56
N LEU A 157 6.63 12.16 -8.15
CA LEU A 157 5.31 12.74 -8.00
C LEU A 157 5.27 14.00 -8.88
N GLY A 158 4.70 13.87 -10.09
CA GLY A 158 4.74 14.93 -11.07
C GLY A 158 6.18 15.26 -11.47
N ASN A 159 6.62 16.48 -11.23
CA ASN A 159 7.99 16.94 -11.50
C ASN A 159 8.91 16.84 -10.27
N ASP A 160 8.39 16.36 -9.15
CA ASP A 160 9.16 16.25 -7.91
C ASP A 160 9.71 14.84 -7.74
N GLU A 161 10.99 14.74 -7.40
CA GLU A 161 11.64 13.48 -7.10
C GLU A 161 11.72 13.28 -5.59
N GLN A 162 11.31 12.12 -5.13
CA GLN A 162 11.34 11.77 -3.71
C GLN A 162 12.04 10.43 -3.55
N THR A 163 12.56 10.16 -2.36
CA THR A 163 13.25 8.91 -2.07
C THR A 163 12.37 8.02 -1.20
N ASP A 164 12.18 6.78 -1.66
CA ASP A 164 11.57 5.74 -0.87
C ASP A 164 12.67 4.86 -0.28
N ILE A 165 12.50 4.52 0.98
CA ILE A 165 13.34 3.53 1.66
C ILE A 165 12.70 2.17 1.43
N LEU A 166 13.48 1.21 0.92
CA LEU A 166 13.03 -0.17 0.77
C LEU A 166 13.26 -0.89 2.09
N MET A 167 12.20 -1.53 2.58
CA MET A 167 12.24 -2.26 3.84
C MET A 167 11.73 -3.67 3.64
N LYS A 168 12.24 -4.61 4.42
CA LYS A 168 11.76 -6.00 4.38
C LYS A 168 11.69 -6.62 5.76
N HIS A 169 10.84 -7.62 5.85
CA HIS A 169 10.71 -8.47 7.02
C HIS A 169 10.87 -9.92 6.57
N ASP A 170 11.97 -10.55 6.97
CA ASP A 170 12.24 -11.94 6.62
C ASP A 170 11.30 -12.87 7.39
N LEU A 171 10.74 -13.84 6.67
CA LEU A 171 9.89 -14.88 7.23
C LEU A 171 10.72 -16.16 7.31
N ASN A 172 10.92 -16.69 8.49
CA ASN A 172 11.79 -17.84 8.72
C ASN A 172 11.28 -19.08 7.98
N ARG A 173 11.85 -19.37 6.80
CA ARG A 173 11.51 -20.52 5.95
C ARG A 173 12.70 -21.44 5.77
#